data_990ebad9dcd4b8b736585e50fe360278
#
_entry.id   990ebad9dcd4b8b736585e50fe360278
#
_cell.length_a   1.000
_cell.length_b   1.000
_cell.length_c   1.000
_cell.angle_alpha   90.00
_cell.angle_beta   90.00
_cell.angle_gamma   90.00
#
_symmetry.space_group_name_H-M   'P 1'
#
loop_
_entity.id
_entity.type
_entity.pdbx_description
1 polymer ?
#
loop_
_entity_poly.entity_id
_entity_poly.type
_entity_poly.pdbx_seq_one_letter_code
_entity_poly.pdbx_strand_id
1 'polypeptide(L)'
;MASIEKTLAGPSAADYYNAAVYYLNADKDIDQSLEWMEKAMSEMEKPAFWQLRQQSLVYAKAGKTKKAIAAAKASLEGAKQANNLDYVKMNEDSLKEWGAW
;
A
#
# COMPACT_ATOMS: atom_id res chain seq x y z
N MET A 1 13.71 3.91 -26.09
CA MET A 1 12.37 4.31 -26.56
C MET A 1 11.31 4.08 -25.51
N ALA A 2 11.37 2.95 -24.80
CA ALA A 2 10.38 2.68 -23.76
C ALA A 2 10.33 3.75 -22.68
N SER A 3 11.46 4.29 -22.26
CA SER A 3 11.50 5.33 -21.24
C SER A 3 10.85 6.63 -21.73
N ILE A 4 11.04 6.95 -23.00
CA ILE A 4 10.41 8.14 -23.58
C ILE A 4 8.90 7.95 -23.68
N GLU A 5 8.48 6.77 -24.08
CA GLU A 5 7.05 6.46 -24.17
C GLU A 5 6.40 6.52 -22.79
N LYS A 6 7.05 6.02 -21.76
CA LYS A 6 6.54 6.14 -20.39
C LYS A 6 6.37 7.58 -19.97
N THR A 7 7.35 8.42 -20.28
CA THR A 7 7.27 9.83 -19.94
C THR A 7 6.08 10.49 -20.64
N LEU A 8 5.88 10.19 -21.90
CA LEU A 8 4.75 10.73 -22.65
C LEU A 8 3.42 10.18 -22.20
N ALA A 9 3.44 8.92 -21.72
CA ALA A 9 2.21 8.26 -21.28
C ALA A 9 1.79 8.69 -19.88
N GLY A 10 2.63 9.43 -19.17
CA GLY A 10 2.30 9.94 -17.84
C GLY A 10 3.02 9.23 -16.71
N PRO A 11 2.55 9.38 -15.47
CA PRO A 11 3.21 8.85 -14.28
C PRO A 11 3.34 7.34 -14.28
N SER A 12 4.40 6.84 -13.67
CA SER A 12 4.62 5.40 -13.48
C SER A 12 3.88 4.92 -12.23
N ALA A 13 3.86 3.58 -12.02
CA ALA A 13 3.30 3.01 -10.80
C ALA A 13 3.98 3.58 -9.56
N ALA A 14 5.31 3.75 -9.60
CA ALA A 14 6.04 4.33 -8.48
C ALA A 14 5.59 5.75 -8.17
N ASP A 15 5.30 6.55 -9.19
CA ASP A 15 4.82 7.91 -9.01
C ASP A 15 3.46 7.93 -8.33
N TYR A 16 2.54 7.06 -8.77
CA TYR A 16 1.22 6.95 -8.14
C TYR A 16 1.34 6.48 -6.69
N TYR A 17 2.21 5.49 -6.46
CA TYR A 17 2.44 4.98 -5.11
C TYR A 17 2.96 6.09 -4.19
N ASN A 18 3.98 6.82 -4.62
CA ASN A 18 4.57 7.87 -3.82
C ASN A 18 3.57 8.99 -3.54
N ALA A 19 2.76 9.36 -4.51
CA ALA A 19 1.73 10.37 -4.34
C ALA A 19 0.66 9.90 -3.33
N ALA A 20 0.27 8.63 -3.41
CA ALA A 20 -0.71 8.07 -2.48
C ALA A 20 -0.17 8.07 -1.05
N VAL A 21 1.08 7.68 -0.86
CA VAL A 21 1.72 7.69 0.46
C VAL A 21 1.84 9.11 1.00
N TYR A 22 2.21 10.05 0.16
CA TYR A 22 2.29 11.44 0.57
C TYR A 22 0.93 11.94 1.07
N TYR A 23 -0.13 11.67 0.34
CA TYR A 23 -1.48 12.09 0.74
C TYR A 23 -1.92 11.41 2.03
N LEU A 24 -1.58 10.14 2.19
CA LEU A 24 -1.87 9.41 3.42
C LEU A 24 -1.21 10.07 4.63
N ASN A 25 0.09 10.36 4.52
CA ASN A 25 0.87 10.91 5.63
C ASN A 25 0.54 12.37 5.92
N ALA A 26 0.16 13.11 4.89
CA ALA A 26 -0.20 14.53 5.03
C ALA A 26 -1.66 14.73 5.42
N ASP A 27 -2.40 13.62 5.58
CA ASP A 27 -3.83 13.66 5.92
C ASP A 27 -4.64 14.48 4.91
N LYS A 28 -4.29 14.32 3.63
CA LYS A 28 -5.00 14.98 2.54
C LYS A 28 -6.14 14.08 2.05
N ASP A 29 -6.69 14.40 0.87
CA ASP A 29 -7.81 13.67 0.27
C ASP A 29 -7.54 12.16 0.22
N ILE A 30 -8.15 11.43 1.14
CA ILE A 30 -7.91 9.98 1.23
C ILE A 30 -8.52 9.23 0.05
N ASP A 31 -9.59 9.74 -0.52
CA ASP A 31 -10.20 9.11 -1.70
C ASP A 31 -9.24 9.18 -2.89
N GLN A 32 -8.55 10.30 -3.05
CA GLN A 32 -7.54 10.43 -4.09
C GLN A 32 -6.33 9.53 -3.80
N SER A 33 -5.90 9.44 -2.54
CA SER A 33 -4.84 8.53 -2.13
C SER A 33 -5.19 7.10 -2.47
N LEU A 34 -6.44 6.70 -2.18
CA LEU A 34 -6.93 5.36 -2.47
C LEU A 34 -6.90 5.07 -3.97
N GLU A 35 -7.39 5.99 -4.79
CA GLU A 35 -7.40 5.81 -6.25
C GLU A 35 -5.98 5.61 -6.78
N TRP A 36 -5.05 6.46 -6.37
CA TRP A 36 -3.67 6.35 -6.80
C TRP A 36 -3.00 5.07 -6.28
N MET A 37 -3.30 4.69 -5.05
CA MET A 37 -2.73 3.47 -4.47
C MET A 37 -3.24 2.24 -5.23
N GLU A 38 -4.54 2.17 -5.53
CA GLU A 38 -5.10 1.05 -6.27
C GLU A 38 -4.51 0.98 -7.68
N LYS A 39 -4.34 2.13 -8.32
CA LYS A 39 -3.73 2.15 -9.64
C LYS A 39 -2.28 1.67 -9.59
N ALA A 40 -1.50 2.16 -8.64
CA ALA A 40 -0.11 1.76 -8.49
C ALA A 40 0.02 0.26 -8.25
N MET A 41 -0.79 -0.27 -7.32
CA MET A 41 -0.69 -1.67 -6.95
C MET A 41 -1.16 -2.59 -8.07
N SER A 42 -2.13 -2.16 -8.87
CA SER A 42 -2.62 -2.95 -10.01
C SER A 42 -1.55 -3.12 -11.08
N GLU A 43 -0.60 -2.20 -11.16
CA GLU A 43 0.49 -2.26 -12.13
C GLU A 43 1.72 -2.98 -11.59
N MET A 44 1.73 -3.35 -10.33
CA MET A 44 2.83 -4.08 -9.71
C MET A 44 2.56 -5.57 -9.75
N GLU A 45 3.49 -6.33 -10.33
CA GLU A 45 3.32 -7.78 -10.43
C GLU A 45 3.48 -8.44 -9.07
N LYS A 46 4.49 -8.03 -8.31
CA LYS A 46 4.74 -8.56 -6.96
C LYS A 46 5.04 -7.42 -6.01
N PRO A 47 4.01 -6.80 -5.44
CA PRO A 47 4.24 -5.73 -4.48
C PRO A 47 5.07 -6.22 -3.29
N ALA A 48 6.01 -5.39 -2.85
CA ALA A 48 6.81 -5.70 -1.68
C ALA A 48 5.98 -5.53 -0.40
N PHE A 49 6.41 -6.18 0.70
CA PHE A 49 5.63 -6.12 1.94
C PHE A 49 5.49 -4.69 2.47
N TRP A 50 6.46 -3.82 2.27
CA TRP A 50 6.34 -2.43 2.71
C TRP A 50 5.33 -1.66 1.88
N GLN A 51 5.15 -2.00 0.61
CA GLN A 51 4.13 -1.41 -0.25
C GLN A 51 2.74 -1.90 0.15
N LEU A 52 2.61 -3.19 0.43
CA LEU A 52 1.35 -3.76 0.91
C LEU A 52 0.95 -3.15 2.25
N ARG A 53 1.93 -2.86 3.11
CA ARG A 53 1.69 -2.17 4.37
C ARG A 53 1.05 -0.81 4.14
N GLN A 54 1.62 -0.01 3.24
CA GLN A 54 1.07 1.31 2.94
C GLN A 54 -0.33 1.20 2.34
N GLN A 55 -0.55 0.23 1.47
CA GLN A 55 -1.87 -0.02 0.92
C GLN A 55 -2.88 -0.33 2.03
N SER A 56 -2.50 -1.14 3.01
CA SER A 56 -3.39 -1.47 4.12
C SER A 56 -3.78 -0.22 4.90
N LEU A 57 -2.85 0.70 5.11
CA LEU A 57 -3.11 1.93 5.84
C LEU A 57 -4.05 2.86 5.06
N VAL A 58 -3.88 2.93 3.74
CA VAL A 58 -4.78 3.73 2.89
C VAL A 58 -6.20 3.16 2.96
N TYR A 59 -6.35 1.85 2.82
CA TYR A 59 -7.67 1.22 2.92
C TYR A 59 -8.30 1.47 4.28
N ALA A 60 -7.54 1.33 5.36
CA ALA A 60 -8.07 1.54 6.71
C ALA A 60 -8.57 2.97 6.89
N LYS A 61 -7.78 3.94 6.43
CA LYS A 61 -8.15 5.35 6.55
C LYS A 61 -9.36 5.67 5.70
N ALA A 62 -9.53 4.98 4.57
CA ALA A 62 -10.69 5.16 3.69
C ALA A 62 -11.94 4.41 4.18
N GLY A 63 -11.85 3.73 5.31
CA GLY A 63 -12.99 3.00 5.87
C GLY A 63 -13.20 1.62 5.26
N LYS A 64 -12.25 1.14 4.47
CA LYS A 64 -12.36 -0.18 3.79
C LYS A 64 -11.61 -1.23 4.60
N THR A 65 -12.15 -1.53 5.79
CA THR A 65 -11.47 -2.38 6.77
C THR A 65 -11.16 -3.78 6.25
N LYS A 66 -12.08 -4.40 5.52
CA LYS A 66 -11.84 -5.76 4.99
C LYS A 66 -10.66 -5.79 4.04
N LYS A 67 -10.56 -4.80 3.16
CA LYS A 67 -9.44 -4.69 2.23
C LYS A 67 -8.14 -4.36 2.96
N ALA A 68 -8.22 -3.54 4.00
CA ALA A 68 -7.07 -3.22 4.84
C ALA A 68 -6.53 -4.49 5.51
N ILE A 69 -7.41 -5.32 6.03
CA ILE A 69 -7.03 -6.58 6.68
C ILE A 69 -6.35 -7.50 5.68
N ALA A 70 -6.90 -7.65 4.48
CA ALA A 70 -6.31 -8.51 3.45
C ALA A 70 -4.90 -8.04 3.07
N ALA A 71 -4.73 -6.74 2.88
CA ALA A 71 -3.43 -6.17 2.52
C ALA A 71 -2.42 -6.33 3.67
N ALA A 72 -2.86 -6.13 4.91
CA ALA A 72 -1.99 -6.28 6.07
C ALA A 72 -1.54 -7.73 6.25
N LYS A 73 -2.42 -8.70 6.01
CA LYS A 73 -2.05 -10.12 6.08
C LYS A 73 -1.03 -10.47 5.01
N ALA A 74 -1.19 -9.95 3.80
CA ALA A 74 -0.21 -10.17 2.73
C ALA A 74 1.14 -9.53 3.08
N SER A 75 1.11 -8.32 3.64
CA SER A 75 2.33 -7.65 4.10
C SER A 75 3.02 -8.44 5.21
N LEU A 76 2.24 -8.96 6.16
CA LEU A 76 2.75 -9.77 7.26
C LEU A 76 3.48 -11.00 6.74
N GLU A 77 2.88 -11.70 5.79
CA GLU A 77 3.49 -12.89 5.22
C GLU A 77 4.81 -12.54 4.52
N GLY A 78 4.83 -11.49 3.74
CA GLY A 78 6.05 -11.03 3.08
C GLY A 78 7.13 -10.63 4.07
N ALA A 79 6.74 -9.96 5.15
CA ALA A 79 7.67 -9.54 6.19
C ALA A 79 8.26 -10.75 6.93
N LYS A 80 7.46 -11.78 7.17
CA LYS A 80 7.95 -13.02 7.78
C LYS A 80 8.97 -13.70 6.89
N GLN A 81 8.69 -13.80 5.60
CA GLN A 81 9.62 -14.39 4.64
C GLN A 81 10.92 -13.62 4.55
N ALA A 82 10.87 -12.31 4.68
CA ALA A 82 12.04 -11.44 4.67
C ALA A 82 12.72 -11.35 6.04
N ASN A 83 12.14 -11.99 7.05
CA ASN A 83 12.62 -11.93 8.43
C ASN A 83 12.71 -10.50 8.95
N ASN A 84 11.76 -9.67 8.56
CA ASN A 84 11.67 -8.27 9.00
C ASN A 84 10.71 -8.18 10.18
N LEU A 85 11.26 -8.31 11.39
CA LEU A 85 10.45 -8.39 12.61
C LEU A 85 9.70 -7.10 12.91
N ASP A 86 10.24 -5.95 12.52
CA ASP A 86 9.57 -4.67 12.72
C ASP A 86 8.26 -4.61 11.96
N TYR A 87 8.28 -5.01 10.68
CA TYR A 87 7.06 -5.03 9.86
C TYR A 87 6.09 -6.12 10.31
N VAL A 88 6.62 -7.26 10.78
CA VAL A 88 5.77 -8.30 11.34
C VAL A 88 4.96 -7.72 12.50
N LYS A 89 5.63 -7.04 13.42
CA LYS A 89 4.95 -6.46 14.59
C LYS A 89 3.95 -5.37 14.18
N MET A 90 4.34 -4.48 13.27
CA MET A 90 3.45 -3.40 12.84
C MET A 90 2.16 -3.96 12.23
N ASN A 91 2.27 -4.99 11.40
CA ASN A 91 1.10 -5.59 10.77
C ASN A 91 0.23 -6.34 11.78
N GLU A 92 0.85 -7.05 12.71
CA GLU A 92 0.09 -7.74 13.76
C GLU A 92 -0.68 -6.74 14.62
N ASP A 93 -0.04 -5.63 14.99
CA ASP A 93 -0.70 -4.59 15.77
C ASP A 93 -1.90 -4.00 15.03
N SER A 94 -1.73 -3.74 13.73
CA SER A 94 -2.83 -3.23 12.91
C SER A 94 -3.98 -4.23 12.81
N LEU A 95 -3.66 -5.51 12.61
CA LEU A 95 -4.68 -6.57 12.51
C LEU A 95 -5.46 -6.70 13.82
N LYS A 96 -4.78 -6.56 14.95
CA LYS A 96 -5.44 -6.55 16.26
C LYS A 96 -6.38 -5.36 16.38
N GLU A 97 -5.91 -4.18 15.98
CA GLU A 97 -6.71 -2.96 16.02
C GLU A 97 -7.97 -3.09 15.17
N TRP A 98 -7.85 -3.77 14.03
CA TRP A 98 -8.99 -3.93 13.11
C TRP A 98 -9.84 -5.17 13.41
N GLY A 99 -9.55 -5.86 14.50
CA GLY A 99 -10.36 -6.99 14.95
C GLY A 99 -10.15 -8.28 14.17
N ALA A 100 -9.04 -8.44 13.48
CA ALA A 100 -8.77 -9.58 12.61
C ALA A 100 -7.65 -10.50 13.13
N TRP A 101 -7.24 -10.33 14.37
CA TRP A 101 -6.12 -11.09 14.91
C TRP A 101 -6.48 -11.81 16.20
#